data_b950fa56b9afe31627c01dc56854dda7
#
_entry.id   b950fa56b9afe31627c01dc56854dda7
#
_cell.length_a   1.000
_cell.length_b   1.000
_cell.length_c   1.000
_cell.angle_alpha   90.00
_cell.angle_beta   90.00
_cell.angle_gamma   90.00
#
_symmetry.space_group_name_H-M   'P 1'
#
loop_
_entity.id
_entity.type
_entity.pdbx_description
1 polymer ?
#
loop_
_entity_poly.entity_id
_entity_poly.type
_entity_poly.pdbx_seq_one_letter_code
_entity_poly.pdbx_strand_id
1 'polypeptide(L)'
;ARYSWYNRDSIYNEYLDSEASGTWFQFQSYQVVVDDVHVFNPTTVLNVRYGYNRFERNSGQEEDARNFDLTRLGFPAEYNSLVPEVNRYFPRLDFDGNTMIDVAYGNDFRPTTSHTVVATLNKVLAAHSLKGGMEMRIYREDSLSTANAQAGQYAFTNAYTRQSSA
;
A
#
# COMPACT_ATOMS: atom_id res chain seq x y z
N ALA A 1 -17.90 13.28 18.92
CA ALA A 1 -16.92 13.15 17.82
C ALA A 1 -15.72 12.34 18.27
N ARG A 2 -15.08 11.63 17.35
CA ARG A 2 -13.85 10.84 17.58
C ARG A 2 -12.90 11.10 16.42
N TYR A 3 -11.62 11.26 16.75
CA TYR A 3 -10.52 11.25 15.80
C TYR A 3 -9.55 10.12 16.15
N SER A 4 -9.04 9.41 15.16
CA SER A 4 -8.00 8.40 15.31
C SER A 4 -6.97 8.58 14.21
N TRP A 5 -5.70 8.43 14.57
CA TRP A 5 -4.58 8.48 13.65
C TRP A 5 -3.64 7.30 13.93
N TYR A 6 -3.10 6.74 12.87
CA TYR A 6 -2.13 5.66 12.94
C TYR A 6 -1.07 5.88 11.88
N ASN A 7 0.18 5.69 12.25
CA ASN A 7 1.32 5.66 11.34
C ASN A 7 2.23 4.50 11.72
N ARG A 8 2.72 3.80 10.71
CA ARG A 8 3.71 2.75 10.87
C ARG A 8 4.64 2.78 9.68
N ASP A 9 5.93 2.89 9.96
CA ASP A 9 7.02 2.71 9.01
C ASP A 9 7.73 1.39 9.32
N SER A 10 8.11 0.65 8.30
CA SER A 10 8.76 -0.65 8.43
C SER A 10 9.67 -0.90 7.23
N ILE A 11 10.77 -1.55 7.46
CA ILE A 11 11.66 -2.08 6.43
C ILE A 11 11.55 -3.59 6.46
N TYR A 12 11.42 -4.21 5.30
CA TYR A 12 11.32 -5.64 5.10
C TYR A 12 12.37 -6.13 4.12
N ASN A 13 12.76 -7.38 4.26
CA ASN A 13 13.68 -8.08 3.36
C ASN A 13 15.07 -7.43 3.28
N GLU A 14 15.50 -6.74 4.34
CA GLU A 14 16.82 -6.16 4.46
C GLU A 14 17.81 -7.23 4.96
N TYR A 15 18.13 -8.18 4.06
CA TYR A 15 18.97 -9.34 4.41
C TYR A 15 20.46 -9.06 4.27
N LEU A 16 20.82 -8.06 3.47
CA LEU A 16 22.20 -7.81 3.09
C LEU A 16 22.74 -6.50 3.64
N ASP A 17 21.89 -5.69 4.28
CA ASP A 17 22.23 -4.32 4.72
C ASP A 17 22.92 -3.55 3.59
N SER A 18 22.30 -3.51 2.42
CA SER A 18 22.90 -3.00 1.20
C SER A 18 21.86 -2.52 0.18
N GLU A 19 22.31 -1.73 -0.78
CA GLU A 19 21.52 -1.23 -1.93
C GLU A 19 20.81 -2.35 -2.74
N ALA A 20 21.17 -3.61 -2.51
CA ALA A 20 20.64 -4.77 -3.23
C ALA A 20 19.44 -5.43 -2.54
N SER A 21 19.04 -4.98 -1.39
CA SER A 21 17.94 -5.55 -0.62
C SER A 21 17.18 -4.44 0.12
N GLY A 22 16.07 -4.80 0.73
CA GLY A 22 15.25 -3.88 1.48
C GLY A 22 14.07 -3.29 0.71
N THR A 23 12.96 -3.24 1.41
CA THR A 23 11.73 -2.61 0.94
C THR A 23 11.13 -1.81 2.08
N TRP A 24 10.95 -0.54 1.82
CA TRP A 24 10.27 0.35 2.72
C TRP A 24 8.75 0.23 2.57
N PHE A 25 8.06 0.19 3.70
CA PHE A 25 6.60 0.24 3.78
C PHE A 25 6.15 1.31 4.76
N GLN A 26 5.18 2.09 4.33
CA GLN A 26 4.47 3.03 5.18
C GLN A 26 2.97 2.74 5.16
N PHE A 27 2.39 2.71 6.34
CA PHE A 27 0.95 2.60 6.54
C PHE A 27 0.47 3.82 7.33
N GLN A 28 -0.45 4.56 6.76
CA GLN A 28 -1.08 5.71 7.43
C GLN A 28 -2.58 5.54 7.44
N SER A 29 -3.21 5.88 8.54
CA SER A 29 -4.67 5.88 8.65
C SER A 29 -5.15 7.09 9.44
N TYR A 30 -6.16 7.74 8.88
CA TYR A 30 -6.85 8.87 9.48
C TYR A 30 -8.34 8.55 9.54
N GLN A 31 -8.93 8.65 10.72
CA GLN A 31 -10.36 8.40 10.91
C GLN A 31 -10.99 9.54 11.67
N VAL A 32 -12.14 9.98 11.19
CA VAL A 32 -13.00 10.95 11.87
C VAL A 32 -14.40 10.38 11.93
N VAL A 33 -15.02 10.41 13.10
CA VAL A 33 -16.43 10.06 13.27
C VAL A 33 -17.11 11.21 14.04
N VAL A 34 -18.19 11.69 13.47
CA VAL A 34 -19.10 12.65 14.11
C VAL A 34 -20.46 11.97 14.24
N ASP A 35 -21.05 12.09 15.41
CA ASP A 35 -22.32 11.47 15.76
C ASP A 35 -23.19 12.53 16.45
N ASP A 36 -24.42 12.66 15.99
CA ASP A 36 -25.43 13.54 16.56
C ASP A 36 -26.70 12.75 16.86
N VAL A 37 -27.28 13.02 18.04
CA VAL A 37 -28.56 12.46 18.47
C VAL A 37 -29.52 13.61 18.69
N HIS A 38 -30.43 13.77 17.75
CA HIS A 38 -31.45 14.79 17.81
C HIS A 38 -32.78 14.24 18.34
N VAL A 39 -33.26 14.85 19.46
CA VAL A 39 -34.54 14.50 20.08
C VAL A 39 -35.59 15.52 19.66
N PHE A 40 -36.45 15.17 18.72
CA PHE A 40 -37.55 16.04 18.27
C PHE A 40 -38.65 16.20 19.35
N ASN A 41 -38.96 15.08 20.01
CA ASN A 41 -39.92 15.00 21.11
C ASN A 41 -39.71 13.66 21.86
N PRO A 42 -40.42 13.45 23.02
CA PRO A 42 -40.23 12.24 23.83
C PRO A 42 -40.45 10.89 23.10
N THR A 43 -41.08 10.93 21.93
CA THR A 43 -41.38 9.72 21.15
C THR A 43 -40.60 9.63 19.82
N THR A 44 -39.78 10.62 19.50
CA THR A 44 -39.09 10.68 18.18
C THR A 44 -37.65 11.11 18.37
N VAL A 45 -36.72 10.21 17.97
CA VAL A 45 -35.28 10.42 18.05
C VAL A 45 -34.64 10.09 16.72
N LEU A 46 -33.84 10.99 16.21
CA LEU A 46 -32.99 10.80 15.04
C LEU A 46 -31.52 10.70 15.50
N ASN A 47 -30.84 9.68 15.03
CA ASN A 47 -29.39 9.57 15.14
C ASN A 47 -28.78 9.71 13.75
N VAL A 48 -27.82 10.59 13.59
CA VAL A 48 -27.05 10.78 12.34
C VAL A 48 -25.58 10.64 12.66
N ARG A 49 -24.92 9.76 11.93
CA ARG A 49 -23.47 9.55 12.05
C ARG A 49 -22.80 9.76 10.71
N TYR A 50 -21.70 10.51 10.71
CA TYR A 50 -20.80 10.63 9.60
C TYR A 50 -19.44 10.06 9.98
N GLY A 51 -18.89 9.22 9.12
CA GLY A 51 -17.55 8.66 9.24
C GLY A 51 -16.71 8.98 8.00
N TYR A 52 -15.51 9.45 8.23
CA TYR A 52 -14.45 9.57 7.24
C TYR A 52 -13.31 8.65 7.61
N ASN A 53 -12.82 7.89 6.65
CA ASN A 53 -11.60 7.10 6.81
C ASN A 53 -10.73 7.26 5.57
N ARG A 54 -9.45 7.53 5.79
CA ARG A 54 -8.41 7.49 4.76
C ARG A 54 -7.31 6.55 5.22
N PHE A 55 -7.02 5.57 4.41
CA PHE A 55 -5.94 4.62 4.61
C PHE A 55 -4.98 4.70 3.43
N GLU A 56 -3.69 4.80 3.71
CA GLU A 56 -2.63 4.83 2.72
C GLU A 56 -1.67 3.69 3.00
N ARG A 57 -1.37 2.96 1.95
CA ARG A 57 -0.28 1.98 1.93
C ARG A 57 0.68 2.39 0.85
N ASN A 58 1.89 2.73 1.27
CA ASN A 58 2.97 3.11 0.38
C ASN A 58 4.11 2.10 0.55
N SER A 59 4.76 1.74 -0.53
CA SER A 59 5.97 0.92 -0.50
C SER A 59 6.90 1.30 -1.64
N GLY A 60 8.16 1.00 -1.47
CA GLY A 60 9.19 1.24 -2.47
C GLY A 60 10.55 0.80 -1.96
N GLN A 61 11.57 1.11 -2.73
CA GLN A 61 12.95 0.87 -2.34
C GLN A 61 13.36 1.87 -1.26
N GLU A 62 14.28 1.46 -0.42
CA GLU A 62 14.93 2.34 0.53
C GLU A 62 15.67 3.49 -0.17
N GLU A 63 15.94 4.54 0.57
CA GLU A 63 16.50 5.76 0.00
C GLU A 63 17.92 5.54 -0.57
N ASP A 64 18.72 4.74 0.09
CA ASP A 64 20.06 4.35 -0.32
C ASP A 64 20.10 3.40 -1.52
N ALA A 65 19.04 2.63 -1.74
CA ALA A 65 18.88 1.78 -2.90
C ALA A 65 18.44 2.53 -4.19
N ARG A 66 18.06 3.81 -4.05
CA ARG A 66 17.62 4.63 -5.19
C ARG A 66 18.81 5.15 -6.00
N ASN A 67 18.57 5.38 -7.28
CA ASN A 67 19.59 5.87 -8.22
C ASN A 67 20.83 4.98 -8.31
N PHE A 68 20.65 3.67 -8.14
CA PHE A 68 21.75 2.73 -8.26
C PHE A 68 22.41 2.83 -9.64
N ASP A 69 23.72 3.00 -9.65
CA ASP A 69 24.49 3.05 -10.88
C ASP A 69 24.75 1.64 -11.41
N LEU A 70 24.00 1.27 -12.45
CA LEU A 70 24.09 -0.05 -13.08
C LEU A 70 25.47 -0.35 -13.68
N THR A 71 26.27 0.68 -13.98
CA THR A 71 27.64 0.48 -14.48
C THR A 71 28.55 -0.19 -13.44
N ARG A 72 28.24 -0.09 -12.16
CA ARG A 72 28.93 -0.80 -11.05
C ARG A 72 28.80 -2.33 -11.18
N LEU A 73 27.78 -2.81 -11.88
CA LEU A 73 27.58 -4.23 -12.20
C LEU A 73 28.12 -4.62 -13.57
N GLY A 74 28.80 -3.69 -14.26
CA GLY A 74 29.37 -3.92 -15.59
C GLY A 74 28.41 -3.67 -16.75
N PHE A 75 27.23 -3.09 -16.51
CA PHE A 75 26.35 -2.68 -17.60
C PHE A 75 26.93 -1.48 -18.38
N PRO A 76 26.67 -1.39 -19.69
CA PRO A 76 27.06 -0.22 -20.46
C PRO A 76 26.41 1.07 -19.94
N ALA A 77 27.12 2.20 -20.06
CA ALA A 77 26.60 3.50 -19.68
C ALA A 77 25.32 3.87 -20.44
N GLU A 78 25.20 3.45 -21.68
CA GLU A 78 24.01 3.63 -22.50
C GLU A 78 22.79 2.94 -21.87
N TYR A 79 22.97 1.73 -21.32
CA TYR A 79 21.91 1.01 -20.63
C TYR A 79 21.47 1.77 -19.36
N ASN A 80 22.44 2.23 -18.56
CA ASN A 80 22.15 3.01 -17.37
C ASN A 80 21.37 4.30 -17.69
N SER A 81 21.65 4.94 -18.83
CA SER A 81 20.95 6.14 -19.26
C SER A 81 19.54 5.88 -19.80
N LEU A 82 19.25 4.68 -20.29
CA LEU A 82 17.94 4.28 -20.78
C LEU A 82 16.95 3.98 -19.65
N VAL A 83 17.45 3.55 -18.49
CA VAL A 83 16.58 3.29 -17.33
C VAL A 83 16.19 4.62 -16.68
N PRO A 84 14.91 4.97 -16.61
CA PRO A 84 14.47 6.19 -15.93
C PRO A 84 14.99 6.25 -14.50
N GLU A 85 15.37 7.42 -14.03
CA GLU A 85 15.96 7.62 -12.70
C GLU A 85 15.12 7.02 -11.57
N VAL A 86 13.80 7.20 -11.63
CA VAL A 86 12.84 6.64 -10.66
C VAL A 86 12.85 5.11 -10.62
N ASN A 87 13.40 4.44 -11.64
CA ASN A 87 13.46 3.00 -11.79
C ASN A 87 14.91 2.46 -11.65
N ARG A 88 15.89 3.33 -11.41
CA ARG A 88 17.27 2.93 -11.18
C ARG A 88 17.45 2.44 -9.75
N TYR A 89 17.36 1.15 -9.58
CA TYR A 89 17.68 0.43 -8.36
C TYR A 89 18.35 -0.88 -8.71
N PHE A 90 18.81 -1.62 -7.73
CA PHE A 90 19.51 -2.88 -7.97
C PHE A 90 18.65 -3.83 -8.80
N PRO A 91 19.16 -4.39 -9.91
CA PRO A 91 18.40 -5.29 -10.76
C PRO A 91 18.15 -6.62 -10.05
N ARG A 92 17.10 -7.29 -10.45
CA ARG A 92 16.80 -8.62 -9.94
C ARG A 92 17.77 -9.64 -10.53
N LEU A 93 18.50 -10.33 -9.65
CA LEU A 93 19.35 -11.45 -10.01
C LEU A 93 18.74 -12.73 -9.46
N ASP A 94 18.40 -13.66 -10.34
CA ASP A 94 17.79 -14.94 -10.01
C ASP A 94 18.76 -16.07 -10.33
N PHE A 95 19.17 -16.82 -9.31
CA PHE A 95 20.15 -17.89 -9.42
C PHE A 95 19.47 -19.26 -9.31
N ASP A 96 19.25 -19.88 -10.48
CA ASP A 96 18.71 -21.24 -10.61
C ASP A 96 17.38 -21.48 -9.87
N GLY A 97 16.55 -20.42 -9.77
CA GLY A 97 15.23 -20.46 -9.15
C GLY A 97 15.22 -20.62 -7.62
N ASN A 98 16.38 -20.71 -6.97
CA ASN A 98 16.48 -20.96 -5.53
C ASN A 98 16.95 -19.75 -4.72
N THR A 99 17.79 -18.92 -5.31
CA THR A 99 18.35 -17.74 -4.64
C THR A 99 18.09 -16.51 -5.50
N MET A 100 17.51 -15.50 -4.90
CA MET A 100 17.18 -14.26 -5.55
C MET A 100 17.74 -13.10 -4.76
N ILE A 101 18.43 -12.21 -5.44
CA ILE A 101 18.85 -10.91 -4.92
C ILE A 101 17.98 -9.88 -5.62
N ASP A 102 17.21 -9.13 -4.84
CA ASP A 102 16.19 -8.24 -5.38
C ASP A 102 15.79 -7.20 -4.33
N VAL A 103 15.50 -5.99 -4.75
CA VAL A 103 14.60 -5.10 -4.05
C VAL A 103 13.18 -5.57 -4.34
N ALA A 104 12.60 -6.29 -3.39
CA ALA A 104 11.46 -7.19 -3.59
C ALA A 104 10.19 -6.57 -4.18
N TYR A 105 10.02 -5.25 -4.11
CA TYR A 105 8.80 -4.57 -4.56
C TYR A 105 9.12 -3.30 -5.36
N GLY A 106 8.33 -3.04 -6.40
CA GLY A 106 8.28 -1.74 -7.05
C GLY A 106 7.65 -0.67 -6.16
N ASN A 107 7.62 0.56 -6.64
CA ASN A 107 6.91 1.63 -5.95
C ASN A 107 5.41 1.39 -6.03
N ASP A 108 4.75 1.41 -4.89
CA ASP A 108 3.31 1.18 -4.76
C ASP A 108 2.72 2.28 -3.87
N PHE A 109 1.70 2.96 -4.39
CA PHE A 109 0.98 4.01 -3.69
C PHE A 109 -0.52 3.72 -3.82
N ARG A 110 -1.18 3.42 -2.69
CA ARG A 110 -2.60 3.01 -2.67
C ARG A 110 -3.36 3.73 -1.56
N PRO A 111 -3.77 4.97 -1.78
CA PRO A 111 -4.70 5.63 -0.89
C PRO A 111 -6.13 5.14 -1.13
N THR A 112 -6.79 4.73 -0.06
CA THR A 112 -8.21 4.41 -0.04
C THR A 112 -8.92 5.39 0.86
N THR A 113 -9.95 6.05 0.35
CA THR A 113 -10.78 6.98 1.11
C THR A 113 -12.21 6.46 1.16
N SER A 114 -12.84 6.53 2.31
CA SER A 114 -14.26 6.20 2.46
C SER A 114 -15.02 7.25 3.24
N HIS A 115 -16.23 7.53 2.79
CA HIS A 115 -17.22 8.36 3.47
C HIS A 115 -18.42 7.49 3.79
N THR A 116 -18.89 7.52 5.02
CA THR A 116 -20.05 6.76 5.47
C THR A 116 -21.02 7.72 6.15
N VAL A 117 -22.27 7.70 5.73
CA VAL A 117 -23.37 8.40 6.39
C VAL A 117 -24.37 7.35 6.84
N VAL A 118 -24.74 7.38 8.11
CA VAL A 118 -25.78 6.52 8.68
C VAL A 118 -26.81 7.43 9.34
N ALA A 119 -28.09 7.21 9.02
CA ALA A 119 -29.20 7.88 9.67
C ALA A 119 -30.19 6.84 10.21
N THR A 120 -30.61 6.96 11.46
CA THR A 120 -31.57 6.06 12.09
C THR A 120 -32.63 6.88 12.82
N LEU A 121 -33.90 6.67 12.47
CA LEU A 121 -35.05 7.27 13.12
C LEU A 121 -35.75 6.23 14.00
N ASN A 122 -35.98 6.58 15.24
CA ASN A 122 -36.81 5.82 16.16
C ASN A 122 -38.07 6.60 16.47
N LYS A 123 -39.24 5.94 16.40
CA LYS A 123 -40.54 6.52 16.68
C LYS A 123 -41.38 5.59 17.53
N VAL A 124 -41.87 6.08 18.64
CA VAL A 124 -42.85 5.36 19.48
C VAL A 124 -44.24 5.88 19.17
N LEU A 125 -45.17 4.97 18.82
CA LEU A 125 -46.54 5.24 18.49
C LEU A 125 -47.44 4.35 19.38
N ALA A 126 -47.97 4.88 20.46
CA ALA A 126 -48.77 4.15 21.45
C ALA A 126 -48.08 2.82 21.86
N ALA A 127 -48.62 1.66 21.43
CA ALA A 127 -48.08 0.34 21.74
C ALA A 127 -47.00 -0.14 20.77
N HIS A 128 -46.66 0.64 19.75
CA HIS A 128 -45.69 0.27 18.72
C HIS A 128 -44.41 1.10 18.82
N SER A 129 -43.28 0.44 18.59
CA SER A 129 -41.98 1.10 18.40
C SER A 129 -41.49 0.81 16.99
N LEU A 130 -41.28 1.86 16.22
CA LEU A 130 -40.81 1.80 14.84
C LEU A 130 -39.35 2.28 14.80
N LYS A 131 -38.53 1.53 14.09
CA LYS A 131 -37.13 1.93 13.81
C LYS A 131 -36.87 1.75 12.32
N GLY A 132 -36.40 2.80 11.70
CA GLY A 132 -35.99 2.80 10.30
C GLY A 132 -34.68 3.57 10.12
N GLY A 133 -33.95 3.26 9.08
CA GLY A 133 -32.71 3.96 8.83
C GLY A 133 -32.17 3.69 7.43
N MET A 134 -31.11 4.41 7.11
CA MET A 134 -30.36 4.28 5.88
C MET A 134 -28.88 4.39 6.14
N GLU A 135 -28.10 3.74 5.28
CA GLU A 135 -26.65 3.87 5.23
C GLU A 135 -26.22 4.12 3.79
N MET A 136 -25.32 5.06 3.61
CA MET A 136 -24.65 5.33 2.34
C MET A 136 -23.14 5.31 2.56
N ARG A 137 -22.43 4.58 1.69
CA ARG A 137 -20.96 4.56 1.68
C ARG A 137 -20.46 4.90 0.30
N ILE A 138 -19.43 5.74 0.27
CA ILE A 138 -18.68 6.08 -0.92
C ILE A 138 -17.23 5.66 -0.68
N TYR A 139 -16.71 4.81 -1.57
CA TYR A 139 -15.31 4.42 -1.59
C TYR A 139 -14.64 5.05 -2.78
N ARG A 140 -13.43 5.54 -2.55
CA ARG A 140 -12.53 5.96 -3.59
C ARG A 140 -11.17 5.32 -3.35
N GLU A 141 -10.65 4.65 -4.35
CA GLU A 141 -9.32 4.08 -4.37
C GLU A 141 -8.56 4.64 -5.56
N ASP A 142 -7.38 5.16 -5.30
CA ASP A 142 -6.40 5.50 -6.33
C ASP A 142 -5.25 4.50 -6.19
N SER A 143 -4.73 4.00 -7.29
CA SER A 143 -3.62 3.05 -7.28
C SER A 143 -2.59 3.43 -8.31
N LEU A 144 -1.36 3.62 -7.86
CA LEU A 144 -0.19 3.71 -8.69
C LEU A 144 0.76 2.59 -8.25
N SER A 145 1.06 1.67 -9.15
CA SER A 145 2.00 0.59 -8.89
C SER A 145 2.96 0.44 -10.04
N THR A 146 4.24 0.38 -9.74
CA THR A 146 5.27 0.07 -10.73
C THR A 146 5.62 -1.41 -10.62
N ALA A 147 5.94 -2.03 -11.76
CA ALA A 147 6.37 -3.42 -11.77
C ALA A 147 7.68 -3.60 -10.98
N ASN A 148 7.89 -4.80 -10.46
CA ASN A 148 9.17 -5.21 -9.90
C ASN A 148 10.23 -5.30 -11.00
N ALA A 149 11.50 -5.23 -10.61
CA ALA A 149 12.64 -5.44 -11.52
C ALA A 149 12.67 -4.47 -12.71
N GLN A 150 12.29 -3.22 -12.55
CA GLN A 150 12.30 -2.24 -13.64
C GLN A 150 13.70 -1.88 -14.12
N ALA A 151 14.73 -2.10 -13.31
CA ALA A 151 16.14 -2.00 -13.69
C ALA A 151 16.65 -3.27 -14.42
N GLY A 152 15.78 -4.24 -14.67
CA GLY A 152 16.07 -5.50 -15.35
C GLY A 152 15.98 -6.71 -14.41
N GLN A 153 15.70 -7.87 -15.03
CA GLN A 153 15.73 -9.17 -14.36
C GLN A 153 16.66 -10.10 -15.13
N TYR A 154 17.59 -10.70 -14.43
CA TYR A 154 18.62 -11.57 -15.00
C TYR A 154 18.57 -12.94 -14.31
N ALA A 155 18.22 -13.95 -15.07
CA ALA A 155 18.16 -15.33 -14.59
C ALA A 155 19.42 -16.08 -15.00
N PHE A 156 20.11 -16.64 -14.00
CA PHE A 156 21.30 -17.44 -14.18
C PHE A 156 20.97 -18.90 -13.93
N THR A 157 21.41 -19.77 -14.80
CA THR A 157 21.22 -21.22 -14.66
C THR A 157 22.56 -21.93 -14.76
N ASN A 158 22.61 -23.12 -14.22
CA ASN A 158 23.79 -23.99 -14.31
C ASN A 158 23.87 -24.79 -15.62
N ALA A 159 23.01 -24.51 -16.62
CA ALA A 159 22.89 -25.30 -17.85
C ALA A 159 24.20 -25.47 -18.59
N TYR A 160 25.07 -24.46 -18.60
CA TYR A 160 26.35 -24.46 -19.27
C TYR A 160 27.55 -24.81 -18.38
N THR A 161 27.36 -24.83 -17.06
CA THR A 161 28.44 -25.07 -16.08
C THR A 161 28.28 -26.40 -15.34
N ARG A 162 27.13 -27.02 -15.47
CA ARG A 162 26.86 -28.32 -14.86
C ARG A 162 27.58 -29.42 -15.64
N GLN A 163 28.39 -30.21 -14.94
CA GLN A 163 28.92 -31.42 -15.50
C GLN A 163 27.77 -32.37 -15.89
N SER A 164 27.68 -32.81 -17.14
CA SER A 164 26.70 -33.82 -17.54
C SER A 164 26.96 -35.07 -16.68
N SER A 165 25.98 -35.50 -15.90
CA SER A 165 26.04 -36.85 -15.35
C SER A 165 26.01 -37.84 -16.49
N ALA A 166 27.12 -38.58 -16.65
CA ALA A 166 27.22 -39.71 -17.55
C ALA A 166 26.24 -40.81 -17.16
#